data_35874cf1fd3028993bceda75740c70a2
#
_entry.id   35874cf1fd3028993bceda75740c70a2
#
_cell.length_a   1.000
_cell.length_b   1.000
_cell.length_c   1.000
_cell.angle_alpha   90.00
_cell.angle_beta   90.00
_cell.angle_gamma   90.00
#
_symmetry.space_group_name_H-M   'P 1'
#
loop_
_entity.id
_entity.type
_entity.pdbx_description
1 polymer ?
#
loop_
_entity_poly.entity_id
_entity_poly.type
_entity_poly.pdbx_seq_one_letter_code
_entity_poly.pdbx_strand_id
1 'polypeptide(L)'
;MKFIALLFLTIILGNNCQGQKNMDLASAKVEYTANSRGLYNNIVVENKTVSVTETRGGKPVSTSLTDAQWNALIKEFQKVNLEEIPNLKAPTQKRFHDGAAMANLKITYKEKTYESQTFDNGTPPEKIKNLVNTILSFSKKEE
;
A
#
# COMPACT_ATOMS: atom_id res chain seq x y z
N MET A 1 -23.47 -31.77 -57.53
CA MET A 1 -23.83 -31.33 -56.19
C MET A 1 -22.58 -30.74 -55.54
N LYS A 2 -22.55 -29.45 -55.35
CA LYS A 2 -21.39 -28.76 -54.80
C LYS A 2 -21.64 -28.56 -53.29
N PHE A 3 -20.90 -29.27 -52.44
CA PHE A 3 -20.92 -29.01 -51.03
C PHE A 3 -20.00 -27.85 -50.71
N ILE A 4 -20.59 -26.70 -50.34
CA ILE A 4 -19.84 -25.55 -49.83
C ILE A 4 -19.61 -25.80 -48.37
N ALA A 5 -18.37 -26.14 -48.00
CA ALA A 5 -17.93 -26.20 -46.63
C ALA A 5 -17.75 -24.78 -46.10
N LEU A 6 -18.68 -24.30 -45.31
CA LEU A 6 -18.57 -23.00 -44.63
C LEU A 6 -17.65 -23.15 -43.44
N LEU A 7 -16.40 -22.68 -43.61
CA LEU A 7 -15.41 -22.64 -42.56
C LEU A 7 -15.77 -21.50 -41.61
N PHE A 8 -16.41 -21.83 -40.47
CA PHE A 8 -16.57 -20.90 -39.35
C PHE A 8 -15.24 -20.68 -38.65
N LEU A 9 -14.58 -19.58 -39.04
CA LEU A 9 -13.44 -19.07 -38.28
C LEU A 9 -13.95 -18.37 -37.04
N THR A 10 -14.05 -19.11 -35.93
CA THR A 10 -14.31 -18.54 -34.61
C THR A 10 -13.07 -17.77 -34.16
N ILE A 11 -13.11 -16.47 -34.35
CA ILE A 11 -12.14 -15.54 -33.71
C ILE A 11 -12.47 -15.56 -32.22
N ILE A 12 -11.68 -16.33 -31.46
CA ILE A 12 -11.65 -16.23 -30.00
C ILE A 12 -10.90 -14.94 -29.69
N LEU A 13 -11.65 -13.84 -29.58
CA LEU A 13 -11.17 -12.64 -28.91
C LEU A 13 -10.93 -13.03 -27.44
N GLY A 14 -9.71 -13.36 -27.14
CA GLY A 14 -9.25 -13.50 -25.76
C GLY A 14 -9.39 -12.14 -25.07
N ASN A 15 -10.54 -11.95 -24.40
CA ASN A 15 -10.67 -10.91 -23.43
C ASN A 15 -9.71 -11.24 -22.27
N ASN A 16 -8.48 -10.70 -22.33
CA ASN A 16 -7.68 -10.49 -21.16
C ASN A 16 -8.39 -9.46 -20.27
N CYS A 17 -9.50 -9.85 -19.67
CA CYS A 17 -9.91 -9.29 -18.41
C CYS A 17 -8.82 -9.65 -17.41
N GLN A 18 -7.81 -8.81 -17.29
CA GLN A 18 -7.09 -8.67 -16.04
C GLN A 18 -8.13 -8.24 -15.03
N GLY A 19 -8.78 -9.22 -14.43
CA GLY A 19 -9.69 -9.02 -13.32
C GLY A 19 -8.90 -8.29 -12.26
N GLN A 20 -9.22 -7.01 -12.08
CA GLN A 20 -8.81 -6.25 -10.92
C GLN A 20 -9.26 -7.09 -9.74
N LYS A 21 -8.32 -7.80 -9.11
CA LYS A 21 -8.59 -8.56 -7.90
C LYS A 21 -9.11 -7.54 -6.90
N ASN A 22 -10.39 -7.60 -6.56
CA ASN A 22 -10.95 -6.83 -5.46
C ASN A 22 -10.23 -7.30 -4.18
N MET A 23 -9.12 -6.66 -3.88
CA MET A 23 -8.37 -6.91 -2.66
C MET A 23 -9.20 -6.38 -1.51
N ASP A 24 -9.50 -7.27 -0.57
CA ASP A 24 -10.23 -6.91 0.64
C ASP A 24 -9.27 -6.38 1.70
N LEU A 25 -9.31 -5.07 1.92
CA LEU A 25 -8.51 -4.42 2.95
C LEU A 25 -8.84 -4.93 4.37
N ALA A 26 -10.05 -5.45 4.60
CA ALA A 26 -10.41 -6.06 5.89
C ALA A 26 -9.55 -7.29 6.23
N SER A 27 -8.99 -7.95 5.20
CA SER A 27 -8.08 -9.09 5.36
C SER A 27 -6.60 -8.68 5.32
N ALA A 28 -6.31 -7.39 5.33
CA ALA A 28 -4.96 -6.85 5.24
C ALA A 28 -4.57 -6.10 6.52
N LYS A 29 -3.28 -6.19 6.84
CA LYS A 29 -2.60 -5.31 7.78
C LYS A 29 -1.63 -4.45 7.01
N VAL A 30 -1.75 -3.14 7.13
CA VAL A 30 -0.87 -2.18 6.46
C VAL A 30 -0.05 -1.46 7.52
N GLU A 31 1.25 -1.46 7.38
CA GLU A 31 2.18 -0.92 8.36
C GLU A 31 3.17 0.03 7.67
N TYR A 32 3.24 1.26 8.14
CA TYR A 32 4.21 2.25 7.74
C TYR A 32 5.14 2.55 8.91
N THR A 33 6.44 2.50 8.67
CA THR A 33 7.45 2.83 9.69
C THR A 33 8.38 3.90 9.16
N ALA A 34 8.65 4.93 9.97
CA ALA A 34 9.70 5.91 9.73
C ALA A 34 10.59 6.02 10.96
N ASN A 35 11.91 5.97 10.76
CA ASN A 35 12.88 5.86 11.84
C ASN A 35 14.17 6.63 11.54
N SER A 36 14.62 7.45 12.50
CA SER A 36 15.93 8.08 12.53
C SER A 36 16.39 8.26 13.98
N ARG A 37 17.51 8.93 14.23
CA ARG A 37 17.96 9.22 15.59
C ARG A 37 16.96 10.04 16.40
N GLY A 38 16.26 10.99 15.77
CA GLY A 38 15.31 11.91 16.41
C GLY A 38 13.85 11.64 16.10
N LEU A 39 13.53 10.63 15.26
CA LEU A 39 12.18 10.32 14.83
C LEU A 39 11.92 8.83 14.94
N TYR A 40 10.79 8.49 15.53
CA TYR A 40 10.18 7.18 15.40
C TYR A 40 8.69 7.34 15.15
N ASN A 41 8.20 6.75 14.09
CA ASN A 41 6.77 6.73 13.79
C ASN A 41 6.43 5.36 13.20
N ASN A 42 5.51 4.67 13.84
CA ASN A 42 4.95 3.41 13.35
C ASN A 42 3.44 3.54 13.31
N ILE A 43 2.87 3.37 12.13
CA ILE A 43 1.44 3.48 11.87
C ILE A 43 0.97 2.14 11.35
N VAL A 44 0.04 1.52 12.06
CA VAL A 44 -0.56 0.24 11.70
C VAL A 44 -2.04 0.45 11.43
N VAL A 45 -2.50 0.00 10.28
CA VAL A 45 -3.94 -0.02 9.95
C VAL A 45 -4.38 -1.46 9.78
N GLU A 46 -5.36 -1.85 10.57
CA GLU A 46 -5.95 -3.18 10.59
C GLU A 46 -7.40 -3.09 11.09
N ASN A 47 -8.33 -3.81 10.45
CA ASN A 47 -9.74 -3.89 10.89
C ASN A 47 -10.38 -2.51 11.14
N LYS A 48 -10.18 -1.56 10.25
CA LYS A 48 -10.73 -0.20 10.34
C LYS A 48 -10.24 0.59 11.58
N THR A 49 -9.12 0.16 12.14
CA THR A 49 -8.44 0.82 13.27
C THR A 49 -7.06 1.26 12.82
N VAL A 50 -6.68 2.49 13.15
CA VAL A 50 -5.31 2.98 13.03
C VAL A 50 -4.67 3.04 14.40
N SER A 51 -3.47 2.49 14.51
CA SER A 51 -2.64 2.52 15.73
C SER A 51 -1.34 3.25 15.43
N VAL A 52 -1.05 4.28 16.20
CA VAL A 52 0.14 5.13 16.01
C VAL A 52 1.05 5.01 17.22
N THR A 53 2.33 4.74 16.98
CA THR A 53 3.40 4.71 17.99
C THR A 53 4.47 5.72 17.59
N GLU A 54 4.68 6.76 18.40
CA GLU A 54 5.62 7.86 18.11
C GLU A 54 6.95 7.75 18.86
N THR A 55 7.09 6.77 19.73
CA THR A 55 8.34 6.54 20.48
C THR A 55 8.73 5.06 20.44
N ARG A 56 10.04 4.79 20.38
CA ARG A 56 10.55 3.41 20.42
C ARG A 56 10.16 2.74 21.74
N GLY A 57 9.51 1.58 21.63
CA GLY A 57 9.01 0.88 22.81
C GLY A 57 7.79 1.52 23.48
N GLY A 58 7.25 2.59 22.89
CA GLY A 58 6.04 3.24 23.36
C GLY A 58 4.79 2.41 23.13
N LYS A 59 3.72 2.78 23.83
CA LYS A 59 2.41 2.16 23.63
C LYS A 59 1.72 2.78 22.42
N PRO A 60 1.09 1.98 21.53
CA PRO A 60 0.31 2.51 20.44
C PRO A 60 -0.95 3.23 20.94
N VAL A 61 -1.29 4.32 20.30
CA VAL A 61 -2.59 4.99 20.45
C VAL A 61 -3.46 4.56 19.27
N SER A 62 -4.59 3.95 19.56
CA SER A 62 -5.50 3.39 18.55
C SER A 62 -6.76 4.24 18.43
N THR A 63 -7.17 4.47 17.18
CA THR A 63 -8.39 5.22 16.83
C THR A 63 -9.13 4.49 15.72
N SER A 64 -10.46 4.43 15.81
CA SER A 64 -11.28 3.90 14.73
C SER A 64 -11.35 4.87 13.57
N LEU A 65 -11.17 4.37 12.36
CA LEU A 65 -11.35 5.16 11.13
C LEU A 65 -12.83 5.38 10.86
N THR A 66 -13.18 6.56 10.39
CA THR A 66 -14.51 6.84 9.86
C THR A 66 -14.77 6.04 8.59
N ASP A 67 -16.03 5.91 8.18
CA ASP A 67 -16.37 5.23 6.92
C ASP A 67 -15.72 5.92 5.72
N ALA A 68 -15.68 7.25 5.72
CA ALA A 68 -15.03 8.03 4.66
C ALA A 68 -13.52 7.78 4.59
N GLN A 69 -12.82 7.76 5.73
CA GLN A 69 -11.39 7.46 5.82
C GLN A 69 -11.09 6.02 5.38
N TRP A 70 -11.90 5.07 5.83
CA TRP A 70 -11.76 3.67 5.45
C TRP A 70 -11.96 3.46 3.96
N ASN A 71 -12.99 4.05 3.37
CA ASN A 71 -13.26 3.96 1.93
C ASN A 71 -12.16 4.63 1.09
N ALA A 72 -11.60 5.74 1.54
CA ALA A 72 -10.46 6.37 0.90
C ALA A 72 -9.24 5.45 0.90
N LEU A 73 -8.97 4.78 2.01
CA LEU A 73 -7.86 3.83 2.12
C LEU A 73 -8.07 2.60 1.22
N ILE A 74 -9.28 2.02 1.20
CA ILE A 74 -9.62 0.90 0.31
C ILE A 74 -9.33 1.28 -1.14
N LYS A 75 -9.76 2.47 -1.57
CA LYS A 75 -9.56 2.95 -2.94
C LYS A 75 -8.08 3.00 -3.32
N GLU A 76 -7.23 3.51 -2.45
CA GLU A 76 -5.78 3.58 -2.73
C GLU A 76 -5.11 2.21 -2.60
N PHE A 77 -5.52 1.38 -1.66
CA PHE A 77 -5.01 0.01 -1.50
C PHE A 77 -5.27 -0.84 -2.74
N GLN A 78 -6.46 -0.77 -3.33
CA GLN A 78 -6.83 -1.55 -4.52
C GLN A 78 -6.04 -1.18 -5.78
N LYS A 79 -5.44 0.00 -5.82
CA LYS A 79 -4.58 0.44 -6.94
C LYS A 79 -3.16 -0.13 -6.88
N VAL A 80 -2.74 -0.63 -5.72
CA VAL A 80 -1.36 -1.10 -5.51
C VAL A 80 -1.21 -2.54 -5.97
N ASN A 81 -0.19 -2.80 -6.79
CA ASN A 81 0.23 -4.16 -7.08
C ASN A 81 1.17 -4.65 -5.97
N LEU A 82 0.68 -5.54 -5.11
CA LEU A 82 1.42 -6.04 -3.95
C LEU A 82 2.72 -6.74 -4.35
N GLU A 83 2.72 -7.48 -5.44
CA GLU A 83 3.92 -8.23 -5.92
C GLU A 83 5.06 -7.29 -6.38
N GLU A 84 4.76 -6.06 -6.75
CA GLU A 84 5.77 -5.07 -7.14
C GLU A 84 6.42 -4.36 -5.95
N ILE A 85 5.77 -4.33 -4.78
CA ILE A 85 6.22 -3.56 -3.61
C ILE A 85 7.69 -3.83 -3.26
N PRO A 86 8.19 -5.07 -3.19
CA PRO A 86 9.59 -5.35 -2.82
C PRO A 86 10.61 -4.82 -3.83
N ASN A 87 10.19 -4.55 -5.06
CA ASN A 87 11.06 -4.12 -6.16
C ASN A 87 10.98 -2.62 -6.46
N LEU A 88 10.14 -1.87 -5.74
CA LEU A 88 10.01 -0.43 -5.94
C LEU A 88 11.28 0.30 -5.48
N LYS A 89 11.79 1.16 -6.35
CA LYS A 89 12.97 1.98 -6.05
C LYS A 89 12.58 3.28 -5.38
N ALA A 90 13.36 3.67 -4.37
CA ALA A 90 13.21 4.96 -3.72
C ALA A 90 13.56 6.11 -4.70
N PRO A 91 12.73 7.17 -4.76
CA PRO A 91 12.97 8.31 -5.66
C PRO A 91 14.22 9.13 -5.27
N THR A 92 14.55 9.17 -3.98
CA THR A 92 15.66 9.95 -3.42
C THR A 92 16.45 9.12 -2.40
N GLN A 93 17.65 9.60 -2.03
CA GLN A 93 18.58 8.90 -1.15
C GLN A 93 19.07 9.77 0.01
N LYS A 94 18.27 10.75 0.44
CA LYS A 94 18.61 11.68 1.51
C LYS A 94 18.87 10.98 2.86
N ARG A 95 18.18 9.83 3.09
CA ARG A 95 18.34 9.00 4.30
C ARG A 95 19.79 8.51 4.52
N PHE A 96 20.58 8.38 3.46
CA PHE A 96 21.98 7.94 3.56
C PHE A 96 22.92 9.05 4.01
N HIS A 97 22.47 10.29 4.02
CA HIS A 97 23.24 11.47 4.41
C HIS A 97 22.59 12.25 5.57
N ASP A 98 21.83 11.56 6.40
CA ASP A 98 21.05 12.15 7.51
C ASP A 98 20.05 13.26 7.08
N GLY A 99 19.69 13.30 5.79
CA GLY A 99 18.76 14.30 5.23
C GLY A 99 17.28 13.91 5.33
N ALA A 100 16.97 12.65 5.70
CA ALA A 100 15.63 12.14 5.92
C ALA A 100 15.65 10.90 6.81
N ALA A 101 14.55 10.64 7.52
CA ALA A 101 14.35 9.38 8.21
C ALA A 101 14.18 8.23 7.19
N MET A 102 14.59 7.03 7.57
CA MET A 102 14.33 5.82 6.80
C MET A 102 12.88 5.40 6.99
N ALA A 103 12.16 5.22 5.90
CA ALA A 103 10.79 4.74 5.93
C ALA A 103 10.63 3.47 5.09
N ASN A 104 9.62 2.67 5.41
CA ASN A 104 9.18 1.55 4.61
C ASN A 104 7.69 1.28 4.79
N LEU A 105 7.12 0.60 3.81
CA LEU A 105 5.75 0.12 3.81
C LEU A 105 5.77 -1.41 3.84
N LYS A 106 5.01 -1.99 4.77
CA LYS A 106 4.80 -3.42 4.87
C LYS A 106 3.31 -3.73 4.83
N ILE A 107 2.91 -4.65 3.98
CA ILE A 107 1.53 -5.11 3.85
C ILE A 107 1.51 -6.61 4.05
N THR A 108 0.71 -7.06 5.02
CA THR A 108 0.40 -8.48 5.20
C THR A 108 -1.01 -8.72 4.69
N TYR A 109 -1.13 -9.58 3.70
CA TYR A 109 -2.40 -9.90 3.05
C TYR A 109 -2.48 -11.39 2.78
N LYS A 110 -3.53 -12.04 3.30
CA LYS A 110 -3.73 -13.49 3.15
C LYS A 110 -2.47 -14.30 3.50
N GLU A 111 -1.90 -14.06 4.69
CA GLU A 111 -0.71 -14.74 5.24
C GLU A 111 0.60 -14.49 4.49
N LYS A 112 0.59 -13.67 3.43
CA LYS A 112 1.79 -13.24 2.71
C LYS A 112 2.15 -11.81 3.06
N THR A 113 3.44 -11.55 3.26
CA THR A 113 3.97 -10.23 3.57
C THR A 113 4.71 -9.65 2.36
N TYR A 114 4.40 -8.39 2.05
CA TYR A 114 5.02 -7.60 1.01
C TYR A 114 5.64 -6.37 1.67
N GLU A 115 6.95 -6.24 1.58
CA GLU A 115 7.69 -5.15 2.22
C GLU A 115 8.48 -4.39 1.18
N SER A 116 8.36 -3.05 1.20
CA SER A 116 9.14 -2.19 0.32
C SER A 116 10.60 -2.13 0.76
N GLN A 117 11.47 -1.80 -0.18
CA GLN A 117 12.78 -1.28 0.18
C GLN A 117 12.62 0.03 0.97
N THR A 118 13.63 0.41 1.73
CA THR A 118 13.61 1.69 2.45
C THR A 118 13.61 2.86 1.47
N PHE A 119 12.86 3.89 1.81
CA PHE A 119 12.81 5.16 1.09
C PHE A 119 12.89 6.34 2.08
N ASP A 120 13.05 7.54 1.57
CA ASP A 120 13.07 8.73 2.41
C ASP A 120 11.68 9.03 2.94
N ASN A 121 11.55 9.23 4.24
CA ASN A 121 10.29 9.64 4.86
C ASN A 121 9.76 10.92 4.18
N GLY A 122 8.53 10.87 3.72
CA GLY A 122 7.90 11.94 2.93
C GLY A 122 8.10 11.84 1.41
N THR A 123 8.93 10.90 0.93
CA THR A 123 9.20 10.71 -0.51
C THR A 123 9.12 9.22 -0.90
N PRO A 124 7.93 8.61 -0.80
CA PRO A 124 7.74 7.21 -1.16
C PRO A 124 7.81 7.00 -2.68
N PRO A 125 8.07 5.77 -3.14
CA PRO A 125 7.92 5.41 -4.54
C PRO A 125 6.54 5.78 -5.09
N GLU A 126 6.49 6.25 -6.32
CA GLU A 126 5.27 6.82 -6.93
C GLU A 126 4.07 5.85 -6.90
N LYS A 127 4.32 4.55 -7.14
CA LYS A 127 3.26 3.53 -7.18
C LYS A 127 2.56 3.27 -5.84
N ILE A 128 3.17 3.64 -4.72
CA ILE A 128 2.61 3.51 -3.37
C ILE A 128 2.35 4.86 -2.70
N LYS A 129 2.65 5.96 -3.37
CA LYS A 129 2.61 7.31 -2.81
C LYS A 129 1.25 7.69 -2.24
N ASN A 130 0.18 7.46 -2.99
CA ASN A 130 -1.16 7.81 -2.53
C ASN A 130 -1.58 6.98 -1.33
N LEU A 131 -1.27 5.68 -1.32
CA LEU A 131 -1.53 4.81 -0.18
C LEU A 131 -0.77 5.30 1.06
N VAL A 132 0.53 5.57 0.94
CA VAL A 132 1.36 6.07 2.04
C VAL A 132 0.85 7.41 2.56
N ASN A 133 0.52 8.35 1.67
CA ASN A 133 0.00 9.66 2.07
C ASN A 133 -1.35 9.55 2.79
N THR A 134 -2.21 8.63 2.36
CA THR A 134 -3.49 8.36 3.02
C THR A 134 -3.26 7.82 4.45
N ILE A 135 -2.34 6.88 4.63
CA ILE A 135 -1.99 6.34 5.94
C ILE A 135 -1.42 7.44 6.86
N LEU A 136 -0.49 8.26 6.33
CA LEU A 136 0.10 9.36 7.08
C LEU A 136 -0.92 10.43 7.50
N SER A 137 -1.99 10.61 6.73
CA SER A 137 -3.05 11.56 7.09
C SER A 137 -3.79 11.17 8.38
N PHE A 138 -3.84 9.87 8.72
CA PHE A 138 -4.51 9.38 9.92
C PHE A 138 -3.70 9.60 11.20
N SER A 139 -2.40 9.85 11.09
CA SER A 139 -1.53 10.12 12.24
C SER A 139 -1.46 11.61 12.61
N LYS A 140 -1.97 12.49 11.76
CA LYS A 140 -2.03 13.92 12.06
C LYS A 140 -3.12 14.15 13.10
N LYS A 141 -2.75 14.71 14.26
CA LYS A 141 -3.73 15.23 15.22
C LYS A 141 -4.44 16.41 14.56
N GLU A 142 -5.75 16.38 14.55
CA GLU A 142 -6.53 17.61 14.25
C GLU A 142 -6.21 18.61 15.37
N GLU A 143 -5.62 19.74 14.98
CA GLU A 143 -5.42 20.89 15.87
C GLU A 143 -6.73 21.61 16.12
#